data_c5959889d6a5cf68250001b11b759f95
#
_entry.id   c5959889d6a5cf68250001b11b759f95
#
_cell.length_a   1.000
_cell.length_b   1.000
_cell.length_c   1.000
_cell.angle_alpha   90.00
_cell.angle_beta   90.00
_cell.angle_gamma   90.00
#
_symmetry.space_group_name_H-M   'P 1'
#
loop_
_entity.id
_entity.type
_entity.pdbx_description
1 polymer ?
#
loop_
_entity_poly.entity_id
_entity_poly.type
_entity_poly.pdbx_seq_one_letter_code
_entity_poly.pdbx_strand_id
1 'polypeptide(L)'
;MKRSAFSLAASAALAGVGAVALAGSALAAPAGPACHGTIYLTFDTGSQSQAELIASVLKRQNVKATFFLANEKTVNGDWSLDPSWADYWKARVAEGHAFGSHTFDHVYYKGDAANGRITVKPQFGAHAGKQQDWSAQQYCEEIRRSDERFQQLTGHRMDPLWRAPGGKVSARTLAAGKACGYAHVAWARAGFSGDELPSEAFPNAVLLKRALDGLRDGDIFMAHMGIWSRKDPWAPANLEPLIAGLKQKGFCFATLREHPDYLKKQ
;
A
#
# COMPACT_ATOMS: atom_id res chain seq x y z
N MET A 1 18.42 -7.02 93.06
CA MET A 1 18.26 -5.59 93.31
C MET A 1 17.37 -5.00 92.26
N LYS A 2 16.23 -4.48 92.69
CA LYS A 2 15.15 -3.94 91.84
C LYS A 2 15.52 -2.57 91.32
N ARG A 3 15.23 -2.27 90.06
CA ARG A 3 14.99 -0.89 89.62
C ARG A 3 13.89 -0.88 88.54
N SER A 4 12.85 -0.17 88.91
CA SER A 4 11.68 0.12 88.11
C SER A 4 12.01 1.09 86.97
N ALA A 5 11.35 0.93 85.81
CA ALA A 5 11.34 1.91 84.71
C ALA A 5 9.91 2.37 84.46
N PHE A 6 9.75 3.69 84.52
CA PHE A 6 8.52 4.44 84.27
C PHE A 6 8.18 4.40 82.77
N SER A 7 6.91 4.18 82.48
CA SER A 7 6.36 4.24 81.13
C SER A 7 5.76 5.67 80.92
N LEU A 8 6.27 6.40 79.90
CA LEU A 8 5.62 7.59 79.39
C LEU A 8 4.87 7.24 78.12
N ALA A 9 3.57 7.44 78.18
CA ALA A 9 2.69 7.33 76.97
C ALA A 9 2.75 8.70 76.25
N ALA A 10 3.15 8.68 75.00
CA ALA A 10 3.07 9.80 74.11
C ALA A 10 1.92 9.60 73.11
N SER A 11 0.88 10.41 73.20
CA SER A 11 -0.25 10.46 72.28
C SER A 11 0.18 11.14 70.96
N ALA A 12 0.21 10.43 69.86
CA ALA A 12 0.41 11.01 68.54
C ALA A 12 -0.94 11.29 67.88
N ALA A 13 -1.20 12.58 67.61
CA ALA A 13 -2.34 13.01 66.80
C ALA A 13 -2.05 12.78 65.31
N LEU A 14 -2.84 11.93 64.64
CA LEU A 14 -2.82 11.76 63.18
C LEU A 14 -3.58 12.94 62.54
N ALA A 15 -2.84 13.84 61.89
CA ALA A 15 -3.40 14.79 60.93
C ALA A 15 -3.60 14.08 59.57
N GLY A 16 -4.87 13.81 59.20
CA GLY A 16 -5.19 13.28 57.90
C GLY A 16 -5.07 14.34 56.81
N VAL A 17 -4.10 14.16 55.92
CA VAL A 17 -4.00 14.97 54.69
C VAL A 17 -4.85 14.30 53.63
N GLY A 18 -6.03 14.88 53.35
CA GLY A 18 -6.91 14.48 52.27
C GLY A 18 -6.27 14.84 50.91
N ALA A 19 -5.84 13.84 50.16
CA ALA A 19 -5.42 14.02 48.79
C ALA A 19 -6.65 14.23 47.90
N VAL A 20 -6.89 15.45 47.46
CA VAL A 20 -7.89 15.75 46.42
C VAL A 20 -7.31 15.29 45.08
N ALA A 21 -7.79 14.15 44.57
CA ALA A 21 -7.50 13.68 43.20
C ALA A 21 -8.23 14.59 42.20
N LEU A 22 -7.50 15.48 41.54
CA LEU A 22 -7.99 16.21 40.38
C LEU A 22 -8.10 15.23 39.21
N ALA A 23 -9.30 14.72 38.98
CA ALA A 23 -9.63 13.99 37.77
C ALA A 23 -9.55 14.95 36.58
N GLY A 24 -8.38 14.97 35.91
CA GLY A 24 -8.21 15.67 34.64
C GLY A 24 -9.10 15.01 33.57
N SER A 25 -10.21 15.67 33.22
CA SER A 25 -10.97 15.29 32.03
C SER A 25 -10.08 15.51 30.80
N ALA A 26 -9.54 14.44 30.26
CA ALA A 26 -8.92 14.48 28.94
C ALA A 26 -10.02 14.86 27.93
N LEU A 27 -10.00 16.11 27.46
CA LEU A 27 -10.81 16.54 26.34
C LEU A 27 -10.41 15.67 25.13
N ALA A 28 -11.28 14.74 24.73
CA ALA A 28 -11.13 14.03 23.47
C ALA A 28 -11.03 15.09 22.36
N ALA A 29 -9.97 15.00 21.56
CA ALA A 29 -9.85 15.85 20.39
C ALA A 29 -11.13 15.70 19.54
N PRO A 30 -11.67 16.80 18.96
CA PRO A 30 -12.88 16.71 18.15
C PRO A 30 -12.63 15.69 17.04
N ALA A 31 -13.52 14.70 16.93
CA ALA A 31 -13.52 13.77 15.82
C ALA A 31 -13.60 14.61 14.54
N GLY A 32 -12.63 14.42 13.64
CA GLY A 32 -12.66 15.08 12.32
C GLY A 32 -14.00 14.81 11.63
N PRO A 33 -14.39 15.60 10.62
CA PRO A 33 -15.64 15.40 9.91
C PRO A 33 -15.76 13.96 9.46
N ALA A 34 -16.93 13.35 9.71
CA ALA A 34 -17.20 11.97 9.29
C ALA A 34 -17.01 11.84 7.78
N CYS A 35 -16.27 10.78 7.35
CA CYS A 35 -16.06 10.52 5.94
C CYS A 35 -17.36 10.10 5.25
N HIS A 36 -17.63 10.63 4.06
CA HIS A 36 -18.76 10.20 3.22
C HIS A 36 -18.46 8.90 2.47
N GLY A 37 -17.21 8.47 2.46
CA GLY A 37 -16.74 7.26 1.83
C GLY A 37 -15.21 7.16 1.89
N THR A 38 -14.67 6.04 1.44
CA THR A 38 -13.23 5.75 1.47
C THR A 38 -12.71 5.47 0.06
N ILE A 39 -11.60 6.08 -0.31
CA ILE A 39 -10.84 5.78 -1.53
C ILE A 39 -9.55 5.04 -1.14
N TYR A 40 -9.23 4.00 -1.88
CA TYR A 40 -8.04 3.20 -1.68
C TYR A 40 -7.00 3.55 -2.75
N LEU A 41 -6.02 4.40 -2.38
CA LEU A 41 -4.92 4.73 -3.29
C LEU A 41 -3.95 3.57 -3.39
N THR A 42 -3.61 3.17 -4.61
CA THR A 42 -2.62 2.13 -4.86
C THR A 42 -1.60 2.56 -5.90
N PHE A 43 -0.36 2.10 -5.73
CA PHE A 43 0.75 2.39 -6.64
C PHE A 43 1.43 1.09 -7.02
N ASP A 44 1.54 0.85 -8.32
CA ASP A 44 2.37 -0.21 -8.84
C ASP A 44 3.80 0.30 -9.03
N THR A 45 4.81 -0.55 -8.93
CA THR A 45 6.18 -0.21 -9.31
C THR A 45 6.24 0.30 -10.75
N GLY A 46 7.38 0.68 -11.22
CA GLY A 46 7.64 1.21 -12.55
C GLY A 46 9.08 1.71 -12.60
N SER A 47 9.33 2.85 -13.22
CA SER A 47 10.66 3.45 -13.26
C SER A 47 11.17 4.00 -11.92
N GLN A 48 10.33 4.07 -10.90
CA GLN A 48 10.58 4.66 -9.57
C GLN A 48 10.98 6.16 -9.62
N SER A 49 10.88 6.81 -10.77
CA SER A 49 11.27 8.23 -10.93
C SER A 49 10.44 9.19 -10.07
N GLN A 50 9.28 8.76 -9.58
CA GLN A 50 8.39 9.57 -8.75
C GLN A 50 8.26 9.04 -7.30
N ALA A 51 9.06 8.06 -6.92
CA ALA A 51 8.96 7.36 -5.64
C ALA A 51 9.02 8.32 -4.45
N GLU A 52 10.04 9.16 -4.38
CA GLU A 52 10.24 10.11 -3.29
C GLU A 52 9.15 11.20 -3.25
N LEU A 53 8.73 11.69 -4.41
CA LEU A 53 7.64 12.66 -4.50
C LEU A 53 6.33 12.05 -3.98
N ILE A 54 5.98 10.85 -4.40
CA ILE A 54 4.77 10.14 -3.94
C ILE A 54 4.83 9.96 -2.43
N ALA A 55 5.94 9.46 -1.88
CA ALA A 55 6.13 9.30 -0.44
C ALA A 55 5.94 10.63 0.32
N SER A 56 6.56 11.70 -0.17
CA SER A 56 6.47 13.04 0.41
C SER A 56 5.02 13.57 0.41
N VAL A 57 4.29 13.41 -0.70
CA VAL A 57 2.88 13.84 -0.81
C VAL A 57 2.01 13.04 0.16
N LEU A 58 2.13 11.71 0.18
CA LEU A 58 1.34 10.85 1.07
C LEU A 58 1.57 11.24 2.55
N LYS A 59 2.84 11.49 2.93
CA LYS A 59 3.19 11.91 4.28
C LYS A 59 2.60 13.29 4.63
N ARG A 60 2.78 14.30 3.77
CA ARG A 60 2.22 15.65 4.00
C ARG A 60 0.70 15.63 4.09
N GLN A 61 0.08 14.84 3.25
CA GLN A 61 -1.37 14.69 3.21
C GLN A 61 -1.93 13.76 4.29
N ASN A 62 -1.07 13.12 5.10
CA ASN A 62 -1.44 12.09 6.08
C ASN A 62 -2.36 11.03 5.47
N VAL A 63 -1.95 10.48 4.33
CA VAL A 63 -2.67 9.44 3.57
C VAL A 63 -1.86 8.17 3.54
N LYS A 64 -2.49 7.03 3.81
CA LYS A 64 -1.91 5.71 3.63
C LYS A 64 -2.33 5.16 2.27
N ALA A 65 -1.45 4.38 1.65
CA ALA A 65 -1.66 3.75 0.36
C ALA A 65 -1.23 2.27 0.38
N THR A 66 -1.55 1.54 -0.67
CA THR A 66 -1.05 0.19 -0.88
C THR A 66 -0.13 0.17 -2.10
N PHE A 67 1.05 -0.43 -1.96
CA PHE A 67 2.03 -0.56 -3.03
C PHE A 67 2.08 -2.00 -3.55
N PHE A 68 2.02 -2.18 -4.86
CA PHE A 68 2.18 -3.48 -5.52
C PHE A 68 3.55 -3.54 -6.19
N LEU A 69 4.41 -4.47 -5.74
CA LEU A 69 5.83 -4.47 -6.07
C LEU A 69 6.20 -5.60 -7.00
N ALA A 70 6.80 -5.23 -8.14
CA ALA A 70 7.60 -6.10 -9.00
C ALA A 70 9.07 -5.66 -8.92
N ASN A 71 10.01 -6.52 -9.32
CA ASN A 71 11.43 -6.17 -9.38
C ASN A 71 11.75 -5.53 -10.74
N GLU A 72 11.37 -4.28 -10.89
CA GLU A 72 11.50 -3.52 -12.14
C GLU A 72 12.77 -2.66 -12.15
N LYS A 73 13.29 -2.42 -13.36
CA LYS A 73 14.44 -1.54 -13.55
C LYS A 73 14.06 -0.09 -13.23
N THR A 74 14.90 0.59 -12.45
CA THR A 74 14.66 1.96 -12.03
C THR A 74 15.48 2.97 -12.83
N VAL A 75 15.14 4.26 -12.70
CA VAL A 75 15.91 5.36 -13.32
C VAL A 75 17.34 5.46 -12.78
N ASN A 76 17.62 4.88 -11.60
CA ASN A 76 18.95 4.85 -11.00
C ASN A 76 19.84 3.75 -11.61
N GLY A 77 19.29 2.89 -12.48
CA GLY A 77 20.00 1.77 -13.11
C GLY A 77 20.02 0.49 -12.27
N ASP A 78 19.48 0.52 -11.06
CA ASP A 78 19.24 -0.63 -10.19
C ASP A 78 17.81 -1.20 -10.39
N TRP A 79 17.38 -2.09 -9.47
CA TRP A 79 16.06 -2.69 -9.48
C TRP A 79 15.25 -2.27 -8.24
N SER A 80 13.97 -2.11 -8.39
CA SER A 80 13.05 -1.62 -7.33
C SER A 80 13.06 -2.45 -6.04
N LEU A 81 13.50 -3.71 -6.11
CA LEU A 81 13.69 -4.59 -4.95
C LEU A 81 15.17 -4.93 -4.70
N ASP A 82 16.10 -4.10 -5.13
CA ASP A 82 17.52 -4.19 -4.77
C ASP A 82 17.78 -3.67 -3.34
N PRO A 83 18.91 -4.03 -2.72
CA PRO A 83 19.28 -3.53 -1.40
C PRO A 83 19.35 -1.99 -1.30
N SER A 84 19.62 -1.29 -2.40
CA SER A 84 19.61 0.18 -2.49
C SER A 84 18.24 0.79 -2.15
N TRP A 85 17.15 0.04 -2.33
CA TRP A 85 15.77 0.47 -2.00
C TRP A 85 15.29 0.03 -0.62
N ALA A 86 16.13 -0.71 0.15
CA ALA A 86 15.72 -1.25 1.44
C ALA A 86 15.23 -0.19 2.41
N ASP A 87 15.96 0.92 2.55
CA ASP A 87 15.61 2.00 3.49
C ASP A 87 14.35 2.75 3.03
N TYR A 88 14.16 2.92 1.73
CA TYR A 88 12.93 3.47 1.18
C TYR A 88 11.71 2.62 1.58
N TRP A 89 11.77 1.30 1.37
CA TRP A 89 10.65 0.41 1.71
C TRP A 89 10.43 0.28 3.21
N LYS A 90 11.49 0.21 4.03
CA LYS A 90 11.38 0.23 5.50
C LYS A 90 10.67 1.48 6.01
N ALA A 91 10.98 2.63 5.44
CA ALA A 91 10.30 3.87 5.79
C ALA A 91 8.80 3.81 5.45
N ARG A 92 8.43 3.27 4.28
CA ARG A 92 7.01 3.09 3.90
C ARG A 92 6.29 2.12 4.83
N VAL A 93 6.94 1.04 5.25
CA VAL A 93 6.41 0.11 6.28
C VAL A 93 6.16 0.85 7.60
N ALA A 94 7.16 1.60 8.09
CA ALA A 94 7.05 2.36 9.34
C ALA A 94 5.96 3.44 9.29
N GLU A 95 5.71 4.01 8.12
CA GLU A 95 4.61 4.96 7.89
C GLU A 95 3.23 4.29 7.85
N GLY A 96 3.15 2.96 7.87
CA GLY A 96 1.90 2.19 7.93
C GLY A 96 1.23 1.95 6.58
N HIS A 97 1.97 2.04 5.48
CA HIS A 97 1.49 1.63 4.17
C HIS A 97 1.32 0.11 4.08
N ALA A 98 0.47 -0.35 3.17
CA ALA A 98 0.26 -1.76 2.83
C ALA A 98 1.07 -2.15 1.58
N PHE A 99 1.33 -3.44 1.41
CA PHE A 99 2.13 -3.95 0.29
C PHE A 99 1.51 -5.22 -0.28
N GLY A 100 1.58 -5.39 -1.59
CA GLY A 100 1.18 -6.58 -2.30
C GLY A 100 2.17 -6.90 -3.43
N SER A 101 2.05 -8.09 -4.00
CA SER A 101 2.88 -8.52 -5.12
C SER A 101 2.34 -8.02 -6.46
N HIS A 102 3.24 -7.54 -7.32
CA HIS A 102 2.94 -7.25 -8.73
C HIS A 102 3.58 -8.29 -9.67
N THR A 103 3.81 -9.51 -9.18
CA THR A 103 4.69 -10.54 -9.72
C THR A 103 6.15 -10.08 -9.83
N PHE A 104 7.11 -10.94 -9.49
CA PHE A 104 8.49 -10.49 -9.33
C PHE A 104 9.11 -9.98 -10.64
N ASP A 105 8.98 -10.75 -11.72
CA ASP A 105 9.53 -10.39 -13.04
C ASP A 105 8.53 -9.59 -13.90
N HIS A 106 7.51 -8.95 -13.29
CA HIS A 106 6.44 -8.18 -13.94
C HIS A 106 5.80 -8.96 -15.09
N VAL A 107 5.08 -10.03 -14.75
CA VAL A 107 4.67 -11.08 -15.68
C VAL A 107 3.32 -10.79 -16.32
N TYR A 108 3.31 -10.50 -17.61
CA TYR A 108 2.07 -10.33 -18.37
C TYR A 108 1.39 -11.67 -18.65
N TYR A 109 0.11 -11.78 -18.34
CA TYR A 109 -0.75 -12.84 -18.83
C TYR A 109 -1.02 -12.67 -20.34
N LYS A 110 -0.89 -13.76 -21.11
CA LYS A 110 -1.10 -13.79 -22.57
C LYS A 110 -2.24 -14.69 -23.01
N GLY A 111 -2.60 -15.69 -22.22
CA GLY A 111 -3.67 -16.62 -22.51
C GLY A 111 -3.65 -17.87 -21.65
N ASP A 112 -4.68 -18.68 -21.78
CA ASP A 112 -4.75 -20.01 -21.18
C ASP A 112 -4.42 -21.05 -22.26
N ALA A 113 -3.33 -21.82 -22.06
CA ALA A 113 -2.94 -22.90 -22.95
C ALA A 113 -3.87 -24.11 -22.79
N ALA A 114 -3.99 -24.89 -23.90
CA ALA A 114 -4.91 -26.04 -23.95
C ALA A 114 -4.59 -27.15 -22.94
N ASN A 115 -3.30 -27.28 -22.54
CA ASN A 115 -2.81 -28.29 -21.58
C ASN A 115 -3.04 -27.90 -20.10
N GLY A 116 -3.87 -26.92 -19.81
CA GLY A 116 -4.11 -26.44 -18.46
C GLY A 116 -3.05 -25.47 -17.92
N ARG A 117 -2.07 -25.07 -18.72
CA ARG A 117 -1.02 -24.12 -18.34
C ARG A 117 -1.46 -22.68 -18.62
N ILE A 118 -0.73 -21.74 -18.08
CA ILE A 118 -0.93 -20.30 -18.20
C ILE A 118 0.14 -19.75 -19.14
N THR A 119 -0.25 -19.21 -20.28
CA THR A 119 0.68 -18.55 -21.20
C THR A 119 1.00 -17.16 -20.66
N VAL A 120 2.28 -16.90 -20.42
CA VAL A 120 2.81 -15.68 -19.83
C VAL A 120 3.95 -15.09 -20.63
N LYS A 121 4.26 -13.82 -20.38
CA LYS A 121 5.44 -13.14 -20.91
C LYS A 121 6.04 -12.26 -19.82
N PRO A 122 7.10 -12.71 -19.10
CA PRO A 122 7.83 -11.87 -18.15
C PRO A 122 8.45 -10.67 -18.86
N GLN A 123 8.41 -9.51 -18.22
CA GLN A 123 9.07 -8.30 -18.73
C GLN A 123 10.53 -8.28 -18.36
N PHE A 124 10.88 -8.83 -17.21
CA PHE A 124 12.21 -8.85 -16.63
C PHE A 124 12.67 -10.28 -16.32
N GLY A 125 13.87 -10.41 -15.73
CA GLY A 125 14.43 -11.68 -15.31
C GLY A 125 15.00 -12.53 -16.45
N ALA A 126 15.29 -13.79 -16.15
CA ALA A 126 15.97 -14.72 -17.09
C ALA A 126 15.16 -15.01 -18.37
N HIS A 127 13.85 -14.83 -18.31
CA HIS A 127 12.94 -15.10 -19.43
C HIS A 127 12.33 -13.82 -20.01
N ALA A 128 12.95 -12.68 -19.78
CA ALA A 128 12.48 -11.38 -20.24
C ALA A 128 12.12 -11.37 -21.74
N GLY A 129 10.90 -10.92 -22.04
CA GLY A 129 10.40 -10.80 -23.41
C GLY A 129 10.02 -12.11 -24.10
N LYS A 130 10.25 -13.29 -23.48
CA LYS A 130 9.94 -14.61 -24.06
C LYS A 130 8.59 -15.12 -23.54
N GLN A 131 7.74 -15.59 -24.46
CA GLN A 131 6.48 -16.23 -24.08
C GLN A 131 6.76 -17.63 -23.54
N GLN A 132 6.09 -18.01 -22.46
CA GLN A 132 6.21 -19.30 -21.80
C GLN A 132 4.84 -19.82 -21.34
N ASP A 133 4.74 -21.11 -21.17
CA ASP A 133 3.58 -21.77 -20.56
C ASP A 133 3.94 -22.26 -19.16
N TRP A 134 3.34 -21.65 -18.14
CA TRP A 134 3.59 -21.95 -16.74
C TRP A 134 2.49 -22.80 -16.12
N SER A 135 2.86 -23.65 -15.18
CA SER A 135 1.90 -24.27 -14.27
C SER A 135 1.33 -23.23 -13.29
N ALA A 136 0.21 -23.56 -12.64
CA ALA A 136 -0.33 -22.75 -11.55
C ALA A 136 0.67 -22.56 -10.40
N GLN A 137 1.49 -23.59 -10.13
CA GLN A 137 2.55 -23.50 -9.11
C GLN A 137 3.64 -22.51 -9.50
N GLN A 138 4.13 -22.52 -10.74
CA GLN A 138 5.13 -21.55 -11.22
C GLN A 138 4.58 -20.11 -11.17
N TYR A 139 3.30 -19.93 -11.52
CA TYR A 139 2.66 -18.62 -11.40
C TYR A 139 2.54 -18.15 -9.95
N CYS A 140 2.22 -19.05 -9.03
CA CYS A 140 2.19 -18.80 -7.59
C CYS A 140 3.58 -18.45 -7.03
N GLU A 141 4.62 -19.18 -7.42
CA GLU A 141 6.00 -18.91 -7.02
C GLU A 141 6.42 -17.50 -7.43
N GLU A 142 6.01 -17.07 -8.60
CA GLU A 142 6.30 -15.72 -9.10
C GLU A 142 5.62 -14.62 -8.28
N ILE A 143 4.40 -14.85 -7.82
CA ILE A 143 3.73 -13.95 -6.87
C ILE A 143 4.50 -13.90 -5.55
N ARG A 144 4.89 -15.07 -4.98
CA ARG A 144 5.61 -15.15 -3.70
C ARG A 144 7.00 -14.55 -3.72
N ARG A 145 7.72 -14.62 -4.84
CA ARG A 145 9.08 -14.07 -4.97
C ARG A 145 9.15 -12.59 -4.59
N SER A 146 8.13 -11.78 -4.95
CA SER A 146 8.08 -10.37 -4.55
C SER A 146 7.99 -10.22 -3.03
N ASP A 147 7.13 -11.00 -2.38
CA ASP A 147 6.95 -10.99 -0.93
C ASP A 147 8.21 -11.48 -0.19
N GLU A 148 8.82 -12.57 -0.65
CA GLU A 148 10.06 -13.10 -0.09
C GLU A 148 11.20 -12.08 -0.20
N ARG A 149 11.31 -11.43 -1.35
CA ARG A 149 12.33 -10.40 -1.55
C ARG A 149 12.07 -9.17 -0.69
N PHE A 150 10.83 -8.73 -0.60
CA PHE A 150 10.44 -7.63 0.27
C PHE A 150 10.75 -7.94 1.74
N GLN A 151 10.48 -9.16 2.20
CA GLN A 151 10.81 -9.60 3.55
C GLN A 151 12.33 -9.58 3.81
N GLN A 152 13.13 -10.00 2.86
CA GLN A 152 14.61 -9.90 2.97
C GLN A 152 15.10 -8.47 3.12
N LEU A 153 14.47 -7.51 2.42
CA LEU A 153 14.86 -6.12 2.44
C LEU A 153 14.39 -5.38 3.70
N THR A 154 13.18 -5.68 4.17
CA THR A 154 12.49 -4.87 5.19
C THR A 154 12.33 -5.57 6.53
N GLY A 155 12.41 -6.90 6.57
CA GLY A 155 12.02 -7.72 7.72
C GLY A 155 10.51 -7.97 7.83
N HIS A 156 9.69 -7.43 6.93
CA HIS A 156 8.23 -7.52 6.95
C HIS A 156 7.70 -8.28 5.74
N ARG A 157 6.62 -9.05 5.95
CA ARG A 157 5.89 -9.71 4.86
C ARG A 157 4.93 -8.71 4.19
N MET A 158 4.66 -8.92 2.91
CA MET A 158 3.55 -8.26 2.24
C MET A 158 2.20 -8.78 2.74
N ASP A 159 1.16 -8.00 2.55
CA ASP A 159 -0.22 -8.50 2.69
C ASP A 159 -0.50 -9.58 1.63
N PRO A 160 -1.40 -10.53 1.88
CA PRO A 160 -1.68 -11.61 0.93
C PRO A 160 -2.51 -11.11 -0.27
N LEU A 161 -1.99 -10.10 -0.93
CA LEU A 161 -2.57 -9.41 -2.07
C LEU A 161 -1.63 -9.48 -3.27
N TRP A 162 -2.20 -9.58 -4.46
CA TRP A 162 -1.44 -9.46 -5.70
C TRP A 162 -2.22 -8.72 -6.77
N ARG A 163 -1.50 -8.09 -7.69
CA ARG A 163 -2.07 -7.42 -8.87
C ARG A 163 -1.39 -7.95 -10.13
N ALA A 164 -2.19 -8.27 -11.14
CA ALA A 164 -1.65 -8.74 -12.42
C ALA A 164 -1.10 -7.58 -13.24
N PRO A 165 0.16 -7.65 -13.73
CA PRO A 165 0.70 -6.67 -14.67
C PRO A 165 -0.21 -6.48 -15.89
N GLY A 166 -0.50 -5.19 -16.21
CA GLY A 166 -1.44 -4.81 -17.26
C GLY A 166 -2.91 -5.17 -16.98
N GLY A 167 -3.25 -5.56 -15.76
CA GLY A 167 -4.62 -5.81 -15.28
C GLY A 167 -5.33 -7.02 -15.91
N LYS A 168 -4.65 -7.82 -16.74
CA LYS A 168 -5.27 -8.96 -17.43
C LYS A 168 -5.15 -10.24 -16.62
N VAL A 169 -6.30 -10.87 -16.37
CA VAL A 169 -6.40 -12.14 -15.63
C VAL A 169 -7.34 -13.11 -16.34
N SER A 170 -7.26 -14.39 -15.98
CA SER A 170 -8.23 -15.43 -16.32
C SER A 170 -8.70 -16.15 -15.05
N ALA A 171 -9.73 -16.97 -15.17
CA ALA A 171 -10.16 -17.84 -14.07
C ALA A 171 -8.98 -18.69 -13.55
N ARG A 172 -8.08 -19.10 -14.44
CA ARG A 172 -6.92 -19.92 -14.10
C ARG A 172 -5.85 -19.14 -13.32
N THR A 173 -5.52 -17.92 -13.72
CA THR A 173 -4.59 -17.08 -12.97
C THR A 173 -5.14 -16.68 -11.60
N LEU A 174 -6.44 -16.38 -11.51
CA LEU A 174 -7.12 -16.10 -10.25
C LEU A 174 -7.12 -17.33 -9.32
N ALA A 175 -7.41 -18.52 -9.86
CA ALA A 175 -7.34 -19.76 -9.10
C ALA A 175 -5.91 -20.06 -8.60
N ALA A 176 -4.88 -19.82 -9.43
CA ALA A 176 -3.48 -19.98 -9.05
C ALA A 176 -3.12 -19.05 -7.87
N GLY A 177 -3.42 -17.75 -7.96
CA GLY A 177 -3.18 -16.80 -6.87
C GLY A 177 -3.90 -17.20 -5.59
N LYS A 178 -5.18 -17.56 -5.67
CA LYS A 178 -5.99 -18.01 -4.53
C LYS A 178 -5.42 -19.27 -3.89
N ALA A 179 -5.00 -20.26 -4.68
CA ALA A 179 -4.43 -21.50 -4.17
C ALA A 179 -3.14 -21.30 -3.38
N CYS A 180 -2.38 -20.25 -3.67
CA CYS A 180 -1.21 -19.89 -2.88
C CYS A 180 -1.45 -18.79 -1.82
N GLY A 181 -2.70 -18.48 -1.54
CA GLY A 181 -3.10 -17.62 -0.43
C GLY A 181 -3.16 -16.13 -0.75
N TYR A 182 -3.09 -15.72 -2.03
CA TYR A 182 -3.15 -14.31 -2.42
C TYR A 182 -4.47 -13.96 -3.10
N ALA A 183 -5.09 -12.86 -2.67
CA ALA A 183 -6.25 -12.27 -3.33
C ALA A 183 -5.81 -11.32 -4.44
N HIS A 184 -6.44 -11.44 -5.63
CA HIS A 184 -6.19 -10.50 -6.73
C HIS A 184 -6.90 -9.17 -6.48
N VAL A 185 -6.18 -8.08 -6.76
CA VAL A 185 -6.68 -6.71 -6.64
C VAL A 185 -6.70 -6.03 -8.01
N ALA A 186 -7.88 -5.71 -8.49
CA ALA A 186 -8.09 -4.84 -9.65
C ALA A 186 -8.23 -3.38 -9.19
N TRP A 187 -8.66 -2.52 -10.08
CA TRP A 187 -9.01 -1.12 -9.80
C TRP A 187 -10.35 -0.76 -10.40
N ALA A 188 -10.99 0.28 -9.87
CA ALA A 188 -12.23 0.81 -10.42
C ALA A 188 -11.99 1.43 -11.80
N ARG A 189 -13.02 1.46 -12.65
CA ARG A 189 -12.91 2.09 -13.97
C ARG A 189 -12.47 3.56 -13.88
N ALA A 190 -13.02 4.31 -12.93
CA ALA A 190 -12.62 5.68 -12.64
C ALA A 190 -11.28 5.77 -11.90
N GLY A 191 -10.84 4.67 -11.30
CA GLY A 191 -9.59 4.53 -10.57
C GLY A 191 -8.35 4.29 -11.44
N PHE A 192 -8.50 4.10 -12.74
CA PHE A 192 -7.36 4.08 -13.66
C PHE A 192 -6.82 5.49 -13.85
N SER A 193 -5.65 5.79 -13.31
CA SER A 193 -5.04 7.14 -13.39
C SER A 193 -4.80 7.61 -14.81
N GLY A 194 -4.44 6.69 -15.71
CA GLY A 194 -4.02 6.98 -17.07
C GLY A 194 -2.59 7.48 -17.17
N ASP A 195 -1.79 7.32 -16.13
CA ASP A 195 -0.40 7.79 -16.05
C ASP A 195 0.55 7.08 -17.02
N GLU A 196 0.15 5.94 -17.58
CA GLU A 196 0.87 5.22 -18.64
C GLU A 196 0.46 5.64 -20.07
N LEU A 197 -0.58 6.47 -20.19
CA LEU A 197 -1.06 6.94 -21.49
C LEU A 197 -0.20 8.10 -22.01
N PRO A 198 -0.08 8.30 -23.35
CA PRO A 198 0.68 9.41 -23.92
C PRO A 198 0.18 10.77 -23.43
N SER A 199 1.07 11.63 -22.96
CA SER A 199 0.73 12.94 -22.35
C SER A 199 -0.01 13.85 -23.32
N GLU A 200 0.34 13.81 -24.59
CA GLU A 200 -0.23 14.65 -25.65
C GLU A 200 -1.71 14.32 -25.92
N ALA A 201 -2.07 13.04 -25.85
CA ALA A 201 -3.44 12.59 -26.05
C ALA A 201 -4.27 12.61 -24.74
N PHE A 202 -3.60 12.47 -23.61
CA PHE A 202 -4.20 12.40 -22.28
C PHE A 202 -3.51 13.36 -21.31
N PRO A 203 -3.75 14.69 -21.43
CA PRO A 203 -3.16 15.69 -20.54
C PRO A 203 -3.50 15.44 -19.07
N ASN A 204 -2.57 15.77 -18.17
CA ASN A 204 -2.73 15.57 -16.72
C ASN A 204 -4.02 16.20 -16.17
N ALA A 205 -4.38 17.40 -16.59
CA ALA A 205 -5.61 18.07 -16.15
C ALA A 205 -6.89 17.28 -16.53
N VAL A 206 -6.92 16.64 -17.71
CA VAL A 206 -8.05 15.79 -18.13
C VAL A 206 -8.13 14.53 -17.28
N LEU A 207 -6.98 13.89 -16.99
CA LEU A 207 -6.92 12.71 -16.15
C LEU A 207 -7.36 13.01 -14.71
N LEU A 208 -6.90 14.14 -14.14
CA LEU A 208 -7.31 14.60 -12.82
C LEU A 208 -8.82 14.83 -12.75
N LYS A 209 -9.37 15.59 -13.71
CA LYS A 209 -10.81 15.85 -13.76
C LYS A 209 -11.63 14.56 -13.83
N ARG A 210 -11.23 13.62 -14.68
CA ARG A 210 -11.90 12.32 -14.81
C ARG A 210 -11.92 11.55 -13.48
N ALA A 211 -10.79 11.50 -12.76
CA ALA A 211 -10.71 10.84 -11.48
C ALA A 211 -11.59 11.53 -10.42
N LEU A 212 -11.50 12.86 -10.31
CA LEU A 212 -12.31 13.63 -9.36
C LEU A 212 -13.82 13.50 -9.63
N ASP A 213 -14.24 13.43 -10.88
CA ASP A 213 -15.66 13.31 -11.23
C ASP A 213 -16.18 11.89 -11.11
N GLY A 214 -15.30 10.91 -11.31
CA GLY A 214 -15.70 9.51 -11.45
C GLY A 214 -15.59 8.65 -10.19
N LEU A 215 -14.63 8.95 -9.30
CA LEU A 215 -14.38 8.13 -8.12
C LEU A 215 -15.54 8.16 -7.12
N ARG A 216 -15.83 7.01 -6.52
CA ARG A 216 -16.91 6.75 -5.56
C ARG A 216 -16.38 6.02 -4.34
N ASP A 217 -17.20 5.91 -3.30
CA ASP A 217 -16.91 5.14 -2.09
C ASP A 217 -16.56 3.69 -2.43
N GLY A 218 -15.48 3.20 -1.83
CA GLY A 218 -14.96 1.85 -2.05
C GLY A 218 -14.04 1.71 -3.26
N ASP A 219 -13.87 2.76 -4.08
CA ASP A 219 -13.08 2.67 -5.29
C ASP A 219 -11.57 2.53 -4.98
N ILE A 220 -10.94 1.62 -5.73
CA ILE A 220 -9.50 1.44 -5.76
C ILE A 220 -8.94 2.26 -6.92
N PHE A 221 -8.05 3.19 -6.59
CA PHE A 221 -7.32 4.01 -7.55
C PHE A 221 -5.92 3.43 -7.79
N MET A 222 -5.48 3.33 -9.05
CA MET A 222 -4.19 2.80 -9.44
C MET A 222 -3.38 3.85 -10.23
N ALA A 223 -2.15 4.04 -9.82
CA ALA A 223 -1.10 4.77 -10.53
C ALA A 223 0.24 4.03 -10.38
N HIS A 224 1.29 4.51 -11.04
CA HIS A 224 2.62 3.94 -10.97
C HIS A 224 3.60 4.89 -10.26
N MET A 225 4.69 4.33 -9.77
CA MET A 225 5.78 5.09 -9.13
C MET A 225 6.72 5.74 -10.18
N GLY A 226 6.20 5.99 -11.34
CA GLY A 226 6.85 6.59 -12.49
C GLY A 226 6.80 5.70 -13.73
N ILE A 227 6.57 6.30 -14.89
CA ILE A 227 6.46 5.64 -16.19
C ILE A 227 7.56 6.14 -17.12
N TRP A 228 8.28 5.22 -17.77
CA TRP A 228 9.38 5.54 -18.67
C TRP A 228 8.96 6.36 -19.90
N SER A 229 7.81 6.01 -20.48
CA SER A 229 7.36 6.60 -21.75
C SER A 229 6.59 7.92 -21.61
N ARG A 230 6.14 8.27 -20.38
CA ARG A 230 5.34 9.46 -20.17
C ARG A 230 6.22 10.71 -20.04
N LYS A 231 6.10 11.64 -20.98
CA LYS A 231 6.90 12.87 -21.04
C LYS A 231 6.53 13.91 -19.98
N ASP A 232 5.23 13.99 -19.63
CA ASP A 232 4.70 14.85 -18.57
C ASP A 232 4.24 13.97 -17.41
N PRO A 233 5.09 13.76 -16.37
CA PRO A 233 4.80 12.81 -15.29
C PRO A 233 3.50 13.14 -14.56
N TRP A 234 2.71 12.10 -14.29
CA TRP A 234 1.39 12.23 -13.69
C TRP A 234 1.45 12.67 -12.21
N ALA A 235 2.30 12.04 -11.41
CA ALA A 235 2.32 12.24 -9.97
C ALA A 235 2.65 13.68 -9.54
N PRO A 236 3.64 14.39 -10.14
CA PRO A 236 3.92 15.78 -9.79
C PRO A 236 2.74 16.72 -10.04
N ALA A 237 1.99 16.48 -11.12
CA ALA A 237 0.88 17.35 -11.52
C ALA A 237 -0.43 17.01 -10.78
N ASN A 238 -0.69 15.74 -10.51
CA ASN A 238 -2.03 15.28 -10.17
C ASN A 238 -2.20 14.69 -8.78
N LEU A 239 -1.16 14.08 -8.17
CA LEU A 239 -1.35 13.31 -6.94
C LEU A 239 -1.87 14.17 -5.78
N GLU A 240 -1.20 15.29 -5.52
CA GLU A 240 -1.62 16.16 -4.41
C GLU A 240 -2.97 16.84 -4.69
N PRO A 241 -3.24 17.40 -5.88
CA PRO A 241 -4.56 17.90 -6.26
C PRO A 241 -5.68 16.85 -6.20
N LEU A 242 -5.40 15.60 -6.57
CA LEU A 242 -6.37 14.50 -6.46
C LEU A 242 -6.75 14.25 -5.00
N ILE A 243 -5.75 14.10 -4.13
CA ILE A 243 -5.99 13.87 -2.70
C ILE A 243 -6.76 15.04 -2.09
N ALA A 244 -6.35 16.27 -2.36
CA ALA A 244 -7.02 17.47 -1.85
C ALA A 244 -8.46 17.57 -2.34
N GLY A 245 -8.71 17.35 -3.62
CA GLY A 245 -10.04 17.41 -4.22
C GLY A 245 -10.98 16.31 -3.69
N LEU A 246 -10.47 15.10 -3.48
CA LEU A 246 -11.25 14.01 -2.88
C LEU A 246 -11.57 14.29 -1.40
N LYS A 247 -10.62 14.83 -0.62
CA LYS A 247 -10.87 15.28 0.76
C LYS A 247 -11.94 16.38 0.82
N GLN A 248 -11.90 17.36 -0.08
CA GLN A 248 -12.93 18.41 -0.18
C GLN A 248 -14.31 17.84 -0.50
N LYS A 249 -14.39 16.71 -1.20
CA LYS A 249 -15.63 15.96 -1.44
C LYS A 249 -16.04 15.06 -0.27
N GLY A 250 -15.31 15.09 0.84
CA GLY A 250 -15.62 14.32 2.05
C GLY A 250 -15.11 12.89 2.04
N PHE A 251 -14.23 12.50 1.11
CA PHE A 251 -13.61 11.17 1.13
C PHE A 251 -12.44 11.09 2.10
N CYS A 252 -12.32 9.94 2.76
CA CYS A 252 -11.13 9.51 3.47
C CYS A 252 -10.32 8.53 2.63
N PHE A 253 -9.13 8.19 3.12
CA PHE A 253 -8.21 7.26 2.48
C PHE A 253 -7.82 6.18 3.47
N ALA A 254 -7.73 4.94 2.98
CA ALA A 254 -7.29 3.79 3.75
C ALA A 254 -6.43 2.88 2.90
N THR A 255 -5.75 1.91 3.53
CA THR A 255 -5.04 0.85 2.82
C THR A 255 -5.99 -0.29 2.48
N LEU A 256 -5.59 -1.17 1.56
CA LEU A 256 -6.39 -2.36 1.24
C LEU A 256 -6.51 -3.36 2.41
N ARG A 257 -5.76 -3.17 3.51
CA ARG A 257 -5.99 -3.92 4.75
C ARG A 257 -7.36 -3.65 5.34
N GLU A 258 -7.89 -2.44 5.11
CA GLU A 258 -9.21 -2.01 5.61
C GLU A 258 -10.32 -2.17 4.57
N HIS A 259 -10.00 -2.58 3.34
CA HIS A 259 -11.00 -2.76 2.29
C HIS A 259 -11.88 -3.98 2.58
N PRO A 260 -13.23 -3.88 2.54
CA PRO A 260 -14.14 -4.97 2.91
C PRO A 260 -13.89 -6.29 2.21
N ASP A 261 -13.51 -6.27 0.93
CA ASP A 261 -13.28 -7.48 0.13
C ASP A 261 -11.96 -8.19 0.50
N TYR A 262 -11.01 -7.49 1.12
CA TYR A 262 -9.65 -7.97 1.42
C TYR A 262 -9.36 -8.06 2.91
N LEU A 263 -10.22 -7.56 3.78
CA LEU A 263 -10.13 -7.79 5.21
C LEU A 263 -10.01 -9.29 5.47
N LYS A 264 -8.96 -9.70 6.17
CA LYS A 264 -8.87 -11.07 6.67
C LYS A 264 -10.11 -11.27 7.55
N LYS A 265 -10.97 -12.20 7.17
CA LYS A 265 -11.97 -12.74 8.10
C LYS A 265 -11.15 -13.43 9.20
N GLN A 266 -11.03 -12.74 10.33
CA GLN A 266 -10.39 -13.27 11.54
C GLN A 266 -11.16 -14.47 12.03
#